data_d38b91d86f6c356af1fa9945c3efd6b0
#
_entry.id   d38b91d86f6c356af1fa9945c3efd6b0
#
_cell.length_a   1.000
_cell.length_b   1.000
_cell.length_c   1.000
_cell.angle_alpha   90.00
_cell.angle_beta   90.00
_cell.angle_gamma   90.00
#
_symmetry.space_group_name_H-M   'P 1'
#
loop_
_entity.id
_entity.type
_entity.pdbx_description
1 polymer ?
#
loop_
_entity_poly.entity_id
_entity_poly.type
_entity_poly.pdbx_seq_one_letter_code
_entity_poly.pdbx_strand_id
1 'polypeptide(L)'
;MAHIPQLAYADASAEQQQAHDDELALRGRMTNMKRTLYHSPVALRIYGEWFTLRDQLLPVLGDRAIWVFAHAISLASGSAVGIGFMRRALIQGGDNPDALALSADETLLQRLGMAIGTDPKSVPDDLWMALAQRFTDKTLVDLIAFAGLMVATNVFTDAVATDLDEELLPFLAAVLAG
;
A
#
# COMPACT_ATOMS: atom_id res chain seq x y z
N MET A 1 3.40 20.36 -5.75
CA MET A 1 4.78 20.17 -6.28
C MET A 1 5.54 19.36 -5.25
N ALA A 2 6.11 18.24 -5.65
CA ALA A 2 6.84 17.36 -4.75
C ALA A 2 8.05 18.07 -4.10
N HIS A 3 8.32 17.79 -2.82
CA HIS A 3 9.48 18.33 -2.09
C HIS A 3 10.79 17.70 -2.54
N ILE A 4 10.76 16.46 -2.98
CA ILE A 4 11.88 15.75 -3.59
C ILE A 4 11.48 15.43 -5.02
N PRO A 5 12.20 15.92 -6.04
CA PRO A 5 11.84 15.70 -7.44
C PRO A 5 12.00 14.21 -7.81
N GLN A 6 11.26 13.78 -8.79
CA GLN A 6 11.51 12.49 -9.43
C GLN A 6 12.88 12.53 -10.13
N LEU A 7 13.65 11.45 -9.99
CA LEU A 7 14.92 11.31 -10.68
C LEU A 7 14.67 10.84 -12.12
N ALA A 8 15.19 11.58 -13.10
CA ALA A 8 15.17 11.12 -14.48
C ALA A 8 16.26 10.06 -14.70
N TYR A 9 15.97 9.04 -15.51
CA TYR A 9 16.90 7.95 -15.77
C TYR A 9 18.26 8.44 -16.34
N ALA A 10 18.22 9.47 -17.19
CA ALA A 10 19.43 10.05 -17.79
C ALA A 10 20.33 10.77 -16.77
N ASP A 11 19.76 11.23 -15.66
CA ASP A 11 20.48 11.96 -14.60
C ASP A 11 20.94 11.05 -13.45
N ALA A 12 20.56 9.77 -13.52
CA ALA A 12 20.86 8.80 -12.48
C ALA A 12 22.29 8.24 -12.62
N SER A 13 22.93 7.94 -11.49
CA SER A 13 24.18 7.18 -11.46
C SER A 13 24.00 5.75 -11.96
N ALA A 14 25.09 5.06 -12.31
CA ALA A 14 25.03 3.67 -12.76
C ALA A 14 24.35 2.73 -11.75
N GLU A 15 24.56 2.93 -10.44
CA GLU A 15 23.90 2.17 -9.38
C GLU A 15 22.39 2.43 -9.34
N GLN A 16 21.98 3.69 -9.49
CA GLN A 16 20.57 4.07 -9.53
C GLN A 16 19.88 3.55 -10.79
N GLN A 17 20.54 3.62 -11.95
CA GLN A 17 20.04 3.05 -13.21
C GLN A 17 19.85 1.53 -13.08
N GLN A 18 20.82 0.83 -12.48
CA GLN A 18 20.67 -0.60 -12.23
C GLN A 18 19.46 -0.90 -11.32
N ALA A 19 19.30 -0.16 -10.23
CA ALA A 19 18.15 -0.33 -9.33
C ALA A 19 16.80 -0.03 -10.02
N HIS A 20 16.76 0.98 -10.91
CA HIS A 20 15.60 1.26 -11.74
C HIS A 20 15.27 0.08 -12.66
N ASP A 21 16.26 -0.46 -13.36
CA ASP A 21 16.07 -1.52 -14.34
C ASP A 21 15.67 -2.84 -13.65
N ASP A 22 16.27 -3.14 -12.49
CA ASP A 22 15.89 -4.28 -11.66
C ASP A 22 14.43 -4.17 -11.20
N GLU A 23 14.01 -2.99 -10.73
CA GLU A 23 12.63 -2.76 -10.31
C GLU A 23 11.66 -2.86 -11.49
N LEU A 24 12.02 -2.31 -12.64
CA LEU A 24 11.20 -2.38 -13.86
C LEU A 24 11.05 -3.82 -14.34
N ALA A 25 12.13 -4.61 -14.34
CA ALA A 25 12.12 -6.03 -14.70
C ALA A 25 11.27 -6.86 -13.73
N LEU A 26 11.35 -6.56 -12.43
CA LEU A 26 10.66 -7.32 -11.39
C LEU A 26 9.17 -6.96 -11.27
N ARG A 27 8.80 -5.67 -11.40
CA ARG A 27 7.47 -5.14 -11.10
C ARG A 27 6.75 -4.50 -12.28
N GLY A 28 7.41 -4.41 -13.44
CA GLY A 28 6.83 -3.97 -14.71
C GLY A 28 6.61 -2.47 -14.87
N ARG A 29 6.87 -1.65 -13.83
CA ARG A 29 6.67 -0.19 -13.92
C ARG A 29 7.39 0.60 -12.84
N MET A 30 7.66 1.88 -13.17
CA MET A 30 8.13 2.91 -12.25
C MET A 30 7.01 3.92 -12.01
N THR A 31 6.47 3.93 -10.80
CA THR A 31 5.51 4.94 -10.32
C THR A 31 6.23 6.23 -9.92
N ASN A 32 5.51 7.33 -9.74
CA ASN A 32 6.07 8.59 -9.28
C ASN A 32 6.81 8.44 -7.94
N MET A 33 6.23 7.68 -6.99
CA MET A 33 6.90 7.34 -5.73
C MET A 33 8.21 6.60 -5.97
N LYS A 34 8.24 5.59 -6.82
CA LYS A 34 9.45 4.82 -7.13
C LYS A 34 10.52 5.69 -7.80
N ARG A 35 10.11 6.62 -8.67
CA ARG A 35 11.01 7.60 -9.30
C ARG A 35 11.62 8.58 -8.32
N THR A 36 10.98 8.79 -7.18
CA THR A 36 11.58 9.54 -6.06
C THR A 36 12.45 8.63 -5.19
N LEU A 37 11.98 7.40 -4.89
CA LEU A 37 12.72 6.46 -4.04
C LEU A 37 14.08 6.05 -4.60
N TYR A 38 14.23 5.91 -5.93
CA TYR A 38 15.49 5.42 -6.48
C TYR A 38 16.65 6.44 -6.49
N HIS A 39 16.43 7.66 -5.97
CA HIS A 39 17.54 8.47 -5.47
C HIS A 39 18.39 7.68 -4.46
N SER A 40 17.75 6.75 -3.71
CA SER A 40 18.39 5.78 -2.83
C SER A 40 18.00 4.35 -3.26
N PRO A 41 18.88 3.60 -3.95
CA PRO A 41 18.62 2.21 -4.33
C PRO A 41 18.24 1.32 -3.13
N VAL A 42 18.81 1.60 -1.96
CA VAL A 42 18.48 0.90 -0.71
C VAL A 42 17.03 1.16 -0.30
N ALA A 43 16.58 2.42 -0.35
CA ALA A 43 15.21 2.78 0.00
C ALA A 43 14.22 2.12 -0.99
N LEU A 44 14.48 2.21 -2.30
CA LEU A 44 13.64 1.55 -3.32
C LEU A 44 13.46 0.07 -3.03
N ARG A 45 14.54 -0.65 -2.72
CA ARG A 45 14.50 -2.08 -2.41
C ARG A 45 13.70 -2.38 -1.13
N ILE A 46 13.94 -1.63 -0.04
CA ILE A 46 13.24 -1.86 1.23
C ILE A 46 11.74 -1.64 1.08
N TYR A 47 11.32 -0.58 0.41
CA TYR A 47 9.90 -0.33 0.15
C TYR A 47 9.30 -1.38 -0.80
N GLY A 48 10.11 -1.95 -1.70
CA GLY A 48 9.71 -3.04 -2.59
C GLY A 48 9.38 -4.36 -1.86
N GLU A 49 9.86 -4.58 -0.63
CA GLU A 49 9.56 -5.77 0.19
C GLU A 49 8.07 -5.86 0.59
N TRP A 50 7.30 -4.80 0.44
CA TRP A 50 5.85 -4.85 0.53
C TRP A 50 5.24 -5.95 -0.37
N PHE A 51 5.75 -6.10 -1.59
CA PHE A 51 5.30 -7.14 -2.51
C PHE A 51 5.68 -8.54 -2.02
N THR A 52 6.85 -8.70 -1.41
CA THR A 52 7.27 -9.99 -0.83
C THR A 52 6.31 -10.43 0.27
N LEU A 53 5.92 -9.52 1.18
CA LEU A 53 4.92 -9.82 2.21
C LEU A 53 3.53 -10.06 1.63
N ARG A 54 3.13 -9.29 0.62
CA ARG A 54 1.88 -9.54 -0.12
C ARG A 54 1.84 -10.98 -0.66
N ASP A 55 2.91 -11.42 -1.30
CA ASP A 55 2.97 -12.74 -1.91
C ASP A 55 2.96 -13.87 -0.86
N GLN A 56 3.43 -13.61 0.38
CA GLN A 56 3.26 -14.53 1.51
C GLN A 56 1.81 -14.60 2.00
N LEU A 57 1.08 -13.49 1.96
CA LEU A 57 -0.32 -13.40 2.41
C LEU A 57 -1.31 -13.93 1.35
N LEU A 58 -0.95 -13.85 0.07
CA LEU A 58 -1.83 -14.18 -1.06
C LEU A 58 -2.45 -15.59 -1.00
N PRO A 59 -1.70 -16.67 -0.68
CA PRO A 59 -2.27 -18.01 -0.58
C PRO A 59 -3.29 -18.19 0.57
N VAL A 60 -3.24 -17.31 1.59
CA VAL A 60 -4.09 -17.39 2.78
C VAL A 60 -5.33 -16.52 2.64
N LEU A 61 -5.19 -15.33 2.08
CA LEU A 61 -6.22 -14.29 2.09
C LEU A 61 -6.89 -14.08 0.71
N GLY A 62 -6.13 -14.31 -0.36
CA GLY A 62 -6.52 -13.88 -1.71
C GLY A 62 -6.30 -12.39 -1.94
N ASP A 63 -6.25 -11.99 -3.22
CA ASP A 63 -5.98 -10.61 -3.64
C ASP A 63 -6.97 -9.60 -3.05
N ARG A 64 -8.25 -9.92 -3.11
CA ARG A 64 -9.32 -9.00 -2.69
C ARG A 64 -9.21 -8.61 -1.21
N ALA A 65 -9.00 -9.58 -0.33
CA ALA A 65 -8.88 -9.31 1.11
C ALA A 65 -7.62 -8.47 1.43
N ILE A 66 -6.52 -8.69 0.70
CA ILE A 66 -5.31 -7.87 0.81
C ILE A 66 -5.59 -6.42 0.36
N TRP A 67 -6.33 -6.24 -0.75
CA TRP A 67 -6.69 -4.89 -1.22
C TRP A 67 -7.63 -4.17 -0.26
N VAL A 68 -8.61 -4.87 0.33
CA VAL A 68 -9.49 -4.32 1.38
C VAL A 68 -8.68 -3.86 2.59
N PHE A 69 -7.73 -4.68 3.05
CA PHE A 69 -6.86 -4.35 4.16
C PHE A 69 -5.99 -3.12 3.87
N ALA A 70 -5.28 -3.13 2.74
CA ALA A 70 -4.41 -2.02 2.34
C ALA A 70 -5.19 -0.73 2.06
N HIS A 71 -6.41 -0.83 1.49
CA HIS A 71 -7.32 0.29 1.30
C HIS A 71 -7.73 0.93 2.62
N ALA A 72 -8.10 0.11 3.61
CA ALA A 72 -8.46 0.58 4.94
C ALA A 72 -7.32 1.33 5.63
N ILE A 73 -6.08 0.84 5.53
CA ILE A 73 -4.89 1.52 6.05
C ILE A 73 -4.72 2.89 5.36
N SER A 74 -4.84 2.94 4.03
CA SER A 74 -4.64 4.17 3.26
C SER A 74 -5.75 5.20 3.50
N LEU A 75 -7.01 4.75 3.66
CA LEU A 75 -8.12 5.62 4.05
C LEU A 75 -7.90 6.25 5.42
N ALA A 76 -7.50 5.43 6.40
CA ALA A 76 -7.29 5.90 7.77
C ALA A 76 -6.11 6.89 7.89
N SER A 77 -5.06 6.69 7.09
CA SER A 77 -3.92 7.62 7.03
C SER A 77 -4.15 8.83 6.11
N GLY A 78 -5.22 8.84 5.30
CA GLY A 78 -5.54 9.94 4.38
C GLY A 78 -4.63 10.06 3.17
N SER A 79 -3.82 9.03 2.85
CA SER A 79 -2.86 9.12 1.75
C SER A 79 -3.52 8.96 0.38
N ALA A 80 -3.58 10.04 -0.39
CA ALA A 80 -4.21 10.05 -1.72
C ALA A 80 -3.57 9.03 -2.68
N VAL A 81 -2.25 8.88 -2.65
CA VAL A 81 -1.52 7.90 -3.47
C VAL A 81 -1.92 6.48 -3.09
N GLY A 82 -1.89 6.15 -1.80
CA GLY A 82 -2.28 4.84 -1.29
C GLY A 82 -3.74 4.51 -1.60
N ILE A 83 -4.65 5.45 -1.34
CA ILE A 83 -6.09 5.31 -1.67
C ILE A 83 -6.26 5.03 -3.16
N GLY A 84 -5.62 5.82 -4.03
CA GLY A 84 -5.74 5.68 -5.49
C GLY A 84 -5.32 4.30 -5.99
N PHE A 85 -4.18 3.79 -5.54
CA PHE A 85 -3.72 2.45 -5.93
C PHE A 85 -4.66 1.35 -5.46
N MET A 86 -5.15 1.41 -4.21
CA MET A 86 -6.02 0.37 -3.67
C MET A 86 -7.43 0.44 -4.27
N ARG A 87 -7.99 1.62 -4.47
CA ARG A 87 -9.26 1.80 -5.19
C ARG A 87 -9.18 1.25 -6.62
N ARG A 88 -8.09 1.54 -7.34
CA ARG A 88 -7.87 0.97 -8.67
C ARG A 88 -7.86 -0.55 -8.63
N ALA A 89 -7.14 -1.17 -7.69
CA ALA A 89 -7.08 -2.62 -7.58
C ALA A 89 -8.46 -3.24 -7.32
N LEU A 90 -9.24 -2.67 -6.39
CA LEU A 90 -10.60 -3.12 -6.09
C LEU A 90 -11.53 -2.96 -7.30
N ILE A 91 -11.53 -1.81 -7.97
CA ILE A 91 -12.38 -1.54 -9.14
C ILE A 91 -12.01 -2.48 -10.31
N GLN A 92 -10.74 -2.71 -10.55
CA GLN A 92 -10.28 -3.67 -11.57
C GLN A 92 -10.64 -5.11 -11.22
N GLY A 93 -10.77 -5.42 -9.93
CA GLY A 93 -11.32 -6.69 -9.42
C GLY A 93 -12.83 -6.83 -9.51
N GLY A 94 -13.54 -5.78 -9.95
CA GLY A 94 -15.01 -5.78 -10.09
C GLY A 94 -15.77 -5.25 -8.88
N ASP A 95 -15.08 -4.68 -7.89
CA ASP A 95 -15.67 -4.14 -6.67
C ASP A 95 -16.02 -2.66 -6.78
N ASN A 96 -16.98 -2.23 -5.97
CA ASN A 96 -17.20 -0.81 -5.68
C ASN A 96 -16.57 -0.47 -4.32
N PRO A 97 -15.43 0.26 -4.28
CA PRO A 97 -14.75 0.56 -3.01
C PRO A 97 -15.57 1.44 -2.06
N ASP A 98 -16.62 2.11 -2.55
CA ASP A 98 -17.50 2.94 -1.73
C ASP A 98 -18.69 2.14 -1.14
N ALA A 99 -18.88 0.88 -1.58
CA ALA A 99 -19.98 0.00 -1.13
C ALA A 99 -19.52 -1.47 -1.14
N LEU A 100 -18.44 -1.79 -0.43
CA LEU A 100 -17.90 -3.15 -0.35
C LEU A 100 -18.83 -4.07 0.45
N ALA A 101 -19.25 -5.17 -0.17
CA ALA A 101 -19.86 -6.29 0.54
C ALA A 101 -18.74 -7.20 1.08
N LEU A 102 -18.41 -7.06 2.37
CA LEU A 102 -17.29 -7.74 3.00
C LEU A 102 -17.70 -9.09 3.58
N SER A 103 -16.83 -10.08 3.43
CA SER A 103 -16.88 -11.34 4.20
C SER A 103 -16.50 -11.06 5.68
N ALA A 104 -16.68 -12.09 6.53
CA ALA A 104 -16.28 -11.99 7.94
C ALA A 104 -14.77 -11.68 8.09
N ASP A 105 -13.93 -12.35 7.30
CA ASP A 105 -12.47 -12.15 7.34
C ASP A 105 -12.09 -10.75 6.83
N GLU A 106 -12.69 -10.31 5.74
CA GLU A 106 -12.45 -8.97 5.20
C GLU A 106 -12.91 -7.86 6.15
N THR A 107 -13.99 -8.11 6.90
CA THR A 107 -14.44 -7.18 7.95
C THR A 107 -13.39 -7.05 9.08
N LEU A 108 -12.80 -8.16 9.52
CA LEU A 108 -11.72 -8.14 10.51
C LEU A 108 -10.49 -7.40 9.98
N LEU A 109 -10.10 -7.68 8.73
CA LEU A 109 -8.96 -7.03 8.08
C LEU A 109 -9.21 -5.53 7.86
N GLN A 110 -10.41 -5.13 7.45
CA GLN A 110 -10.77 -3.72 7.31
C GLN A 110 -10.67 -3.00 8.67
N ARG A 111 -11.24 -3.58 9.74
CA ARG A 111 -11.15 -3.03 11.09
C ARG A 111 -9.70 -2.89 11.55
N LEU A 112 -8.87 -3.91 11.31
CA LEU A 112 -7.44 -3.89 11.63
C LEU A 112 -6.72 -2.78 10.84
N GLY A 113 -6.97 -2.69 9.54
CA GLY A 113 -6.37 -1.66 8.67
C GLY A 113 -6.74 -0.25 9.11
N MET A 114 -8.01 -0.01 9.43
CA MET A 114 -8.47 1.28 9.95
C MET A 114 -7.79 1.63 11.28
N ALA A 115 -7.71 0.68 12.22
CA ALA A 115 -7.06 0.91 13.50
C ALA A 115 -5.57 1.24 13.33
N ILE A 116 -4.82 0.43 12.55
CA ILE A 116 -3.38 0.65 12.32
C ILE A 116 -3.13 1.98 11.60
N GLY A 117 -3.92 2.32 10.58
CA GLY A 117 -3.76 3.56 9.84
C GLY A 117 -4.09 4.82 10.64
N THR A 118 -4.93 4.70 11.67
CA THR A 118 -5.30 5.81 12.57
C THR A 118 -4.30 5.94 13.74
N ASP A 119 -4.18 4.89 14.53
CA ASP A 119 -3.24 4.78 15.66
C ASP A 119 -2.97 3.30 15.94
N PRO A 120 -1.77 2.77 15.61
CA PRO A 120 -1.47 1.36 15.79
C PRO A 120 -1.49 0.89 17.24
N LYS A 121 -1.50 1.80 18.22
CA LYS A 121 -1.63 1.48 19.65
C LYS A 121 -3.09 1.29 20.06
N SER A 122 -4.03 1.68 19.23
CA SER A 122 -5.47 1.65 19.54
C SER A 122 -6.20 0.42 18.98
N VAL A 123 -5.48 -0.60 18.51
CA VAL A 123 -6.12 -1.85 18.03
C VAL A 123 -6.84 -2.53 19.19
N PRO A 124 -8.19 -2.71 19.13
CA PRO A 124 -8.96 -3.22 20.26
C PRO A 124 -8.64 -4.68 20.59
N ASP A 125 -8.69 -5.05 21.88
CA ASP A 125 -8.42 -6.41 22.34
C ASP A 125 -9.41 -7.43 21.77
N ASP A 126 -10.69 -7.06 21.61
CA ASP A 126 -11.69 -7.93 20.98
C ASP A 126 -11.35 -8.25 19.53
N LEU A 127 -10.77 -7.29 18.80
CA LEU A 127 -10.30 -7.50 17.44
C LEU A 127 -9.09 -8.44 17.42
N TRP A 128 -8.13 -8.27 18.34
CA TRP A 128 -6.99 -9.18 18.47
C TRP A 128 -7.44 -10.62 18.77
N MET A 129 -8.40 -10.80 19.67
CA MET A 129 -8.96 -12.13 19.99
C MET A 129 -9.62 -12.75 18.75
N ALA A 130 -10.40 -11.99 17.99
CA ALA A 130 -11.06 -12.48 16.77
C ALA A 130 -10.04 -12.86 15.69
N LEU A 131 -8.99 -12.04 15.49
CA LEU A 131 -7.92 -12.32 14.55
C LEU A 131 -7.12 -13.58 14.92
N ALA A 132 -6.79 -13.76 16.22
CA ALA A 132 -6.06 -14.93 16.71
C ALA A 132 -6.88 -16.24 16.59
N GLN A 133 -8.21 -16.16 16.62
CA GLN A 133 -9.06 -17.32 16.34
C GLN A 133 -9.09 -17.71 14.87
N ARG A 134 -8.81 -16.76 13.98
CA ARG A 134 -8.95 -16.93 12.54
C ARG A 134 -7.64 -17.20 11.82
N PHE A 135 -6.54 -16.60 12.28
CA PHE A 135 -5.24 -16.63 11.62
C PHE A 135 -4.16 -17.18 12.54
N THR A 136 -3.15 -17.82 11.96
CA THR A 136 -1.96 -18.26 12.69
C THR A 136 -1.08 -17.07 13.11
N ASP A 137 -0.25 -17.26 14.14
CA ASP A 137 0.72 -16.24 14.57
C ASP A 137 1.62 -15.78 13.41
N LYS A 138 2.05 -16.71 12.53
CA LYS A 138 2.81 -16.36 11.32
C LYS A 138 2.01 -15.39 10.44
N THR A 139 0.76 -15.72 10.15
CA THR A 139 -0.11 -14.87 9.31
C THR A 139 -0.31 -13.49 9.96
N LEU A 140 -0.50 -13.45 11.27
CA LEU A 140 -0.65 -12.18 12.00
C LEU A 140 0.64 -11.34 11.94
N VAL A 141 1.81 -11.96 12.07
CA VAL A 141 3.10 -11.26 11.91
C VAL A 141 3.24 -10.70 10.49
N ASP A 142 2.94 -11.50 9.47
CA ASP A 142 3.00 -11.07 8.06
C ASP A 142 2.02 -9.91 7.79
N LEU A 143 0.80 -9.96 8.35
CA LEU A 143 -0.20 -8.88 8.26
C LEU A 143 0.30 -7.58 8.87
N ILE A 144 0.86 -7.65 10.07
CA ILE A 144 1.35 -6.45 10.77
C ILE A 144 2.59 -5.87 10.08
N ALA A 145 3.50 -6.73 9.61
CA ALA A 145 4.67 -6.30 8.84
C ALA A 145 4.25 -5.64 7.52
N PHE A 146 3.29 -6.24 6.79
CA PHE A 146 2.69 -5.67 5.58
C PHE A 146 2.05 -4.30 5.86
N ALA A 147 1.24 -4.21 6.93
CA ALA A 147 0.63 -2.95 7.33
C ALA A 147 1.67 -1.88 7.67
N GLY A 148 2.76 -2.25 8.35
CA GLY A 148 3.87 -1.35 8.65
C GLY A 148 4.51 -0.75 7.39
N LEU A 149 4.74 -1.57 6.34
CA LEU A 149 5.24 -1.08 5.06
C LEU A 149 4.21 -0.23 4.31
N MET A 150 2.91 -0.54 4.42
CA MET A 150 1.85 0.33 3.88
C MET A 150 1.84 1.71 4.54
N VAL A 151 1.91 1.75 5.88
CA VAL A 151 1.99 3.00 6.63
C VAL A 151 3.27 3.77 6.25
N ALA A 152 4.42 3.09 6.18
CA ALA A 152 5.67 3.72 5.74
C ALA A 152 5.56 4.32 4.34
N THR A 153 4.91 3.59 3.40
CA THR A 153 4.66 4.07 2.04
C THR A 153 3.78 5.33 2.04
N ASN A 154 2.68 5.32 2.79
CA ASN A 154 1.79 6.47 2.93
C ASN A 154 2.53 7.67 3.53
N VAL A 155 3.28 7.46 4.62
CA VAL A 155 4.10 8.51 5.25
C VAL A 155 5.11 9.09 4.26
N PHE A 156 5.80 8.23 3.48
CA PHE A 156 6.76 8.70 2.48
C PHE A 156 6.09 9.56 1.42
N THR A 157 5.01 9.08 0.80
CA THR A 157 4.32 9.80 -0.28
C THR A 157 3.77 11.14 0.19
N ASP A 158 3.22 11.19 1.40
CA ASP A 158 2.64 12.41 1.98
C ASP A 158 3.73 13.39 2.42
N ALA A 159 4.79 12.91 3.10
CA ALA A 159 5.89 13.76 3.57
C ALA A 159 6.67 14.42 2.43
N VAL A 160 6.86 13.73 1.30
CA VAL A 160 7.53 14.31 0.12
C VAL A 160 6.57 15.00 -0.84
N ALA A 161 5.26 15.00 -0.55
CA ALA A 161 4.20 15.50 -1.41
C ALA A 161 4.31 14.90 -2.84
N THR A 162 4.38 13.57 -2.92
CA THR A 162 4.51 12.85 -4.19
C THR A 162 3.35 13.20 -5.12
N ASP A 163 3.65 13.64 -6.34
CA ASP A 163 2.63 13.88 -7.35
C ASP A 163 1.88 12.56 -7.66
N LEU A 164 0.57 12.66 -7.83
CA LEU A 164 -0.25 11.51 -8.22
C LEU A 164 0.17 10.99 -9.60
N ASP A 165 0.27 9.68 -9.74
CA ASP A 165 0.37 9.07 -11.06
C ASP A 165 -0.93 9.36 -11.85
N GLU A 166 -0.81 9.84 -13.08
CA GLU A 166 -1.97 10.26 -13.91
C GLU A 166 -3.02 9.14 -14.03
N GLU A 167 -2.56 7.90 -14.07
CA GLU A 167 -3.42 6.72 -14.15
C GLU A 167 -4.31 6.51 -12.91
N LEU A 168 -4.05 7.20 -11.79
CA LEU A 168 -4.85 7.12 -10.56
C LEU A 168 -6.00 8.14 -10.51
N LEU A 169 -5.93 9.20 -11.30
CA LEU A 169 -6.92 10.27 -11.27
C LEU A 169 -8.37 9.79 -11.45
N PRO A 170 -8.66 8.84 -12.38
CA PRO A 170 -10.03 8.33 -12.53
C PRO A 170 -10.59 7.62 -11.30
N PHE A 171 -9.73 7.07 -10.46
CA PHE A 171 -10.11 6.30 -9.26
C PHE A 171 -10.26 7.16 -8.00
N LEU A 172 -9.83 8.41 -8.07
CA LEU A 172 -9.86 9.36 -6.96
C LEU A 172 -10.96 10.42 -7.09
N ALA A 173 -11.63 10.51 -8.22
CA ALA A 173 -12.61 11.58 -8.48
C ALA A 173 -13.67 11.71 -7.37
N ALA A 174 -14.18 10.58 -6.84
CA ALA A 174 -15.14 10.57 -5.75
C ALA A 174 -14.54 11.01 -4.40
N VAL A 175 -13.25 10.73 -4.18
CA VAL A 175 -12.54 11.05 -2.92
C VAL A 175 -12.13 12.52 -2.87
N LEU A 176 -11.75 13.09 -4.03
CA LEU A 176 -11.32 14.49 -4.13
C LEU A 176 -12.47 15.49 -4.20
N ALA A 177 -13.70 15.01 -4.40
CA ALA A 177 -14.92 15.84 -4.50
C ALA A 177 -15.63 16.06 -3.17
N GLY A 178 -15.24 15.40 -2.08
CA GLY A 178 -15.79 15.50 -0.72
C GLY A 178 -14.84 16.13 0.24
#